data_02cedac10e2d28ef181a1430024626f0
#
_entry.id   02cedac10e2d28ef181a1430024626f0
#
_cell.length_a   1.000
_cell.length_b   1.000
_cell.length_c   1.000
_cell.angle_alpha   90.00
_cell.angle_beta   90.00
_cell.angle_gamma   90.00
#
_symmetry.space_group_name_H-M   'P 1'
#
loop_
_entity.id
_entity.type
_entity.pdbx_description
1 polymer ?
#
loop_
_entity_poly.entity_id
_entity_poly.type
_entity_poly.pdbx_seq_one_letter_code
_entity_poly.pdbx_strand_id
1 'polypeptide(L)'
;GGYPEFIINWEVDPNFLIVIECKADTKYHESSSLDKVKDYAVDGVIHYAKALSKEFTVLAIAVSGTTAESMKVSNFLYPCGGNEHKVLANQDGLSINEIVSFNDYYKLASYDPEVERKRHHDLIAFSKKLHELIWTAAKISEEEKPLLVSGTLLALMYKPFLQTFEVYSPEAMPAKWLEAINEVLEEADIPKAKKKTMVQPYAGIATQPNLGKPDPKTKKKYPKGVLYEIIKEINEHVWPFISVYHNFDVVGHFYGEFLKYTGGDKKALGIVLTPRHITELFCDLAQVSKKDTVIDICAGTGGFLISAMQAMMKQAVTDDERNNIKKRQLIGIENNPKMYALAASNMILRGDGKANLFQSSCFEPTLQKIIKNPDSSVDFIRPNIGLLNPPYAQSKSDAELHELSFVKEMLDLLEEGGTGIAIIPVSCVITPSKAKSEIVKHHTLKAVMSMPSELFYPVGTVT
;
A
#
# COMPACT_ATOMS: atom_id res chain seq x y z
N GLY A 1 23.57 17.69 33.08
CA GLY A 1 23.13 17.10 31.87
C GLY A 1 24.11 16.03 31.42
N GLY A 2 23.67 14.79 31.31
CA GLY A 2 24.37 13.72 30.62
C GLY A 2 23.87 13.63 29.19
N TYR A 3 24.58 12.91 28.36
CA TYR A 3 24.19 12.56 27.01
C TYR A 3 24.10 11.03 26.95
N PRO A 4 23.18 10.45 26.12
CA PRO A 4 23.19 9.02 25.90
C PRO A 4 24.46 8.59 25.16
N GLU A 5 24.82 7.31 25.24
CA GLU A 5 25.97 6.76 24.53
C GLU A 5 25.86 6.93 23.01
N PHE A 6 24.65 6.65 22.45
CA PHE A 6 24.40 6.82 21.04
C PHE A 6 22.99 7.40 20.79
N ILE A 7 22.92 8.28 19.79
CA ILE A 7 21.67 8.70 19.15
C ILE A 7 21.85 8.40 17.67
N ILE A 8 20.95 7.58 17.14
CA ILE A 8 20.96 7.22 15.72
C ILE A 8 19.74 7.89 15.08
N ASN A 9 20.00 8.70 14.08
CA ASN A 9 19.01 9.30 13.21
C ASN A 9 19.00 8.56 11.87
N TRP A 10 17.87 8.47 11.23
CA TRP A 10 17.74 7.84 9.94
C TRP A 10 17.26 8.87 8.91
N GLU A 11 18.03 9.02 7.83
CA GLU A 11 17.71 9.97 6.77
C GLU A 11 16.33 9.74 6.13
N VAL A 12 15.87 8.49 6.12
CA VAL A 12 14.57 8.08 5.53
C VAL A 12 13.38 8.46 6.41
N ASP A 13 13.56 8.53 7.74
CA ASP A 13 12.54 9.02 8.68
C ASP A 13 13.18 9.91 9.74
N PRO A 14 13.33 11.21 9.46
CA PRO A 14 13.94 12.16 10.41
C PRO A 14 13.19 12.29 11.74
N ASN A 15 11.93 11.86 11.79
CA ASN A 15 11.09 11.89 12.98
C ASN A 15 11.21 10.63 13.86
N PHE A 16 12.06 9.67 13.46
CA PHE A 16 12.34 8.47 14.22
C PHE A 16 13.79 8.44 14.70
N LEU A 17 13.98 8.32 16.02
CA LEU A 17 15.30 8.26 16.64
C LEU A 17 15.48 6.93 17.38
N ILE A 18 16.70 6.40 17.37
CA ILE A 18 17.13 5.35 18.27
C ILE A 18 18.10 5.95 19.28
N VAL A 19 17.82 5.73 20.56
CA VAL A 19 18.70 6.13 21.67
C VAL A 19 19.20 4.88 22.37
N ILE A 20 20.50 4.78 22.58
CA ILE A 20 21.13 3.61 23.20
C ILE A 20 21.94 4.07 24.42
N GLU A 21 21.77 3.36 25.53
CA GLU A 21 22.58 3.49 26.75
C GLU A 21 23.18 2.14 27.11
N CYS A 22 24.51 2.14 27.35
CA CYS A 22 25.28 0.93 27.61
C CYS A 22 25.91 0.93 29.00
N LYS A 23 25.95 -0.22 29.68
CA LYS A 23 26.71 -0.46 30.90
C LYS A 23 27.51 -1.74 30.80
N ALA A 24 28.76 -1.73 31.25
CA ALA A 24 29.64 -2.89 31.12
C ALA A 24 29.20 -4.09 31.98
N ASP A 25 28.55 -3.84 33.11
CA ASP A 25 28.14 -4.89 34.06
C ASP A 25 26.61 -5.00 34.11
N THR A 26 26.11 -6.21 34.00
CA THR A 26 24.67 -6.51 34.00
C THR A 26 23.94 -6.17 35.29
N LYS A 27 24.65 -5.98 36.42
CA LYS A 27 24.07 -5.45 37.67
C LYS A 27 23.58 -4.01 37.55
N TYR A 28 24.09 -3.27 36.56
CA TYR A 28 23.68 -1.89 36.27
C TYR A 28 22.69 -1.82 35.09
N HIS A 29 21.95 -2.89 34.86
CA HIS A 29 20.96 -2.90 33.79
C HIS A 29 19.76 -1.99 34.10
N GLU A 30 19.12 -2.23 35.23
CA GLU A 30 17.90 -1.55 35.66
C GLU A 30 17.91 -1.34 37.17
N SER A 31 17.56 -0.17 37.67
CA SER A 31 17.38 0.08 39.11
C SER A 31 15.92 -0.15 39.53
N SER A 32 15.70 -0.39 40.82
CA SER A 32 14.35 -0.60 41.35
C SER A 32 13.44 0.63 41.27
N SER A 33 14.00 1.83 41.14
CA SER A 33 13.26 3.11 41.16
C SER A 33 13.24 3.84 39.82
N LEU A 34 13.98 3.35 38.81
CA LEU A 34 14.13 3.98 37.47
C LEU A 34 14.58 5.44 37.48
N ASP A 35 15.26 5.87 38.53
CA ASP A 35 15.71 7.28 38.73
C ASP A 35 17.23 7.47 38.74
N LYS A 36 17.99 6.37 38.64
CA LYS A 36 19.48 6.41 38.69
C LYS A 36 20.07 6.51 37.28
N VAL A 37 19.75 7.60 36.61
CA VAL A 37 20.03 7.86 35.19
C VAL A 37 21.49 7.65 34.77
N LYS A 38 22.47 7.96 35.67
CA LYS A 38 23.89 7.82 35.37
C LYS A 38 24.44 6.42 35.54
N ASP A 39 23.85 5.66 36.42
CA ASP A 39 24.38 4.39 36.86
C ASP A 39 23.79 3.18 36.18
N TYR A 40 22.55 3.27 35.69
CA TYR A 40 21.81 2.18 35.12
C TYR A 40 21.41 2.43 33.65
N ALA A 41 21.49 1.39 32.82
CA ALA A 41 21.22 1.48 31.39
C ALA A 41 19.75 1.84 31.08
N VAL A 42 18.79 1.13 31.71
CA VAL A 42 17.36 1.39 31.53
C VAL A 42 16.98 2.78 32.01
N ASP A 43 17.40 3.16 33.22
CA ASP A 43 17.10 4.47 33.81
C ASP A 43 17.61 5.61 32.90
N GLY A 44 18.82 5.45 32.37
CA GLY A 44 19.46 6.42 31.48
C GLY A 44 18.70 6.56 30.16
N VAL A 45 18.44 5.44 29.48
CA VAL A 45 17.81 5.47 28.15
C VAL A 45 16.37 5.98 28.21
N ILE A 46 15.61 5.61 29.25
CA ILE A 46 14.24 6.12 29.45
C ILE A 46 14.23 7.63 29.68
N HIS A 47 15.17 8.14 30.49
CA HIS A 47 15.30 9.56 30.76
C HIS A 47 15.54 10.38 29.49
N TYR A 48 16.48 9.96 28.66
CA TYR A 48 16.79 10.64 27.40
C TYR A 48 15.66 10.52 26.37
N ALA A 49 15.10 9.31 26.22
CA ALA A 49 14.01 9.06 25.30
C ALA A 49 12.77 9.89 25.63
N LYS A 50 12.43 10.04 26.91
CA LYS A 50 11.32 10.89 27.36
C LYS A 50 11.50 12.36 26.99
N ALA A 51 12.74 12.87 27.04
CA ALA A 51 13.02 14.25 26.64
C ALA A 51 12.85 14.46 25.12
N LEU A 52 13.32 13.49 24.33
CA LEU A 52 13.27 13.52 22.87
C LEU A 52 11.89 13.17 22.30
N SER A 53 11.07 12.40 23.04
CA SER A 53 9.74 11.99 22.57
C SER A 53 8.76 13.14 22.39
N LYS A 54 9.06 14.32 22.88
CA LYS A 54 8.26 15.53 22.64
C LYS A 54 8.20 15.90 21.16
N GLU A 55 9.24 15.60 20.41
CA GLU A 55 9.38 15.97 18.99
C GLU A 55 9.51 14.75 18.07
N PHE A 56 10.00 13.62 18.60
CA PHE A 56 10.33 12.43 17.80
C PHE A 56 9.62 11.18 18.34
N THR A 57 9.40 10.18 17.48
CA THR A 57 9.16 8.81 17.94
C THR A 57 10.52 8.22 18.30
N VAL A 58 10.70 7.78 19.55
CA VAL A 58 12.00 7.34 20.06
C VAL A 58 11.96 5.86 20.45
N LEU A 59 12.84 5.07 19.83
CA LEU A 59 13.19 3.74 20.30
C LEU A 59 14.33 3.84 21.29
N ALA A 60 14.10 3.40 22.52
CA ALA A 60 15.08 3.41 23.59
C ALA A 60 15.62 1.99 23.84
N ILE A 61 16.93 1.81 23.70
CA ILE A 61 17.61 0.52 23.82
C ILE A 61 18.59 0.59 25.00
N ALA A 62 18.32 -0.19 26.03
CA ALA A 62 19.23 -0.38 27.16
C ALA A 62 20.04 -1.67 26.97
N VAL A 63 21.37 -1.58 27.05
CA VAL A 63 22.26 -2.72 26.91
C VAL A 63 23.18 -2.78 28.13
N SER A 64 23.38 -3.97 28.70
CA SER A 64 24.38 -4.18 29.75
C SER A 64 25.06 -5.54 29.60
N GLY A 65 26.34 -5.61 29.91
CA GLY A 65 27.18 -6.81 29.73
C GLY A 65 28.25 -6.59 28.65
N THR A 66 29.27 -7.48 28.65
CA THR A 66 30.44 -7.37 27.78
C THR A 66 30.57 -8.50 26.77
N THR A 67 29.73 -9.52 26.84
CA THR A 67 29.70 -10.63 25.89
C THR A 67 28.28 -10.90 25.41
N ALA A 68 28.11 -11.44 24.21
CA ALA A 68 26.82 -11.78 23.64
C ALA A 68 26.01 -12.73 24.55
N GLU A 69 26.68 -13.64 25.25
CA GLU A 69 26.05 -14.65 26.12
C GLU A 69 25.54 -14.06 27.45
N SER A 70 26.21 -13.03 27.96
CA SER A 70 25.86 -12.39 29.24
C SER A 70 25.04 -11.10 29.07
N MET A 71 24.89 -10.64 27.84
CA MET A 71 24.24 -9.34 27.55
C MET A 71 22.76 -9.36 27.92
N LYS A 72 22.33 -8.32 28.63
CA LYS A 72 20.92 -8.01 28.81
C LYS A 72 20.52 -6.84 27.93
N VAL A 73 19.39 -6.96 27.28
CA VAL A 73 18.82 -5.94 26.40
C VAL A 73 17.38 -5.68 26.80
N SER A 74 17.00 -4.41 26.91
CA SER A 74 15.62 -3.97 27.08
C SER A 74 15.29 -2.90 26.05
N ASN A 75 14.17 -3.07 25.35
CA ASN A 75 13.75 -2.18 24.29
C ASN A 75 12.43 -1.51 24.64
N PHE A 76 12.37 -0.18 24.54
CA PHE A 76 11.18 0.61 24.86
C PHE A 76 10.86 1.54 23.70
N LEU A 77 9.57 1.79 23.50
CA LEU A 77 9.07 2.74 22.51
C LEU A 77 8.41 3.93 23.22
N TYR A 78 8.83 5.14 22.84
CA TYR A 78 8.13 6.38 23.14
C TYR A 78 7.52 6.92 21.86
N PRO A 79 6.20 6.84 21.65
CA PRO A 79 5.54 7.53 20.56
C PRO A 79 5.73 9.05 20.65
N CYS A 80 5.85 9.72 19.54
CA CYS A 80 6.01 11.18 19.51
C CYS A 80 4.83 11.89 20.21
N GLY A 81 5.13 12.76 21.17
CA GLY A 81 4.15 13.42 22.02
C GLY A 81 3.59 12.55 23.16
N GLY A 82 4.02 11.29 23.27
CA GLY A 82 3.65 10.40 24.38
C GLY A 82 4.36 10.75 25.68
N ASN A 83 3.66 10.55 26.81
CA ASN A 83 4.23 10.81 28.14
C ASN A 83 4.83 9.57 28.81
N GLU A 84 4.50 8.38 28.30
CA GLU A 84 4.91 7.10 28.87
C GLU A 84 5.57 6.22 27.82
N HIS A 85 6.52 5.40 28.25
CA HIS A 85 7.12 4.39 27.40
C HIS A 85 6.30 3.10 27.40
N LYS A 86 6.42 2.36 26.32
CA LYS A 86 5.90 1.02 26.17
C LYS A 86 7.07 0.07 25.97
N VAL A 87 6.99 -1.15 26.53
CA VAL A 87 7.95 -2.19 26.17
C VAL A 87 7.75 -2.55 24.70
N LEU A 88 8.83 -2.58 23.93
CA LEU A 88 8.76 -2.98 22.54
C LEU A 88 8.41 -4.47 22.46
N ALA A 89 7.32 -4.79 21.78
CA ALA A 89 6.81 -6.14 21.64
C ALA A 89 6.59 -6.49 20.16
N ASN A 90 6.59 -7.78 19.85
CA ASN A 90 6.17 -8.28 18.55
C ASN A 90 4.63 -8.28 18.41
N GLN A 91 4.13 -8.72 17.25
CA GLN A 91 2.69 -8.77 16.96
C GLN A 91 1.91 -9.71 17.90
N ASP A 92 2.59 -10.68 18.52
CA ASP A 92 2.01 -11.63 19.49
C ASP A 92 2.03 -11.09 20.94
N GLY A 93 2.53 -9.85 21.13
CA GLY A 93 2.66 -9.20 22.43
C GLY A 93 3.87 -9.66 23.24
N LEU A 94 4.81 -10.41 22.66
CA LEU A 94 6.04 -10.86 23.31
C LEU A 94 7.10 -9.76 23.26
N SER A 95 7.69 -9.44 24.42
CA SER A 95 8.74 -8.42 24.54
C SER A 95 9.99 -8.81 23.75
N ILE A 96 10.58 -7.85 23.06
CA ILE A 96 11.85 -8.01 22.34
C ILE A 96 12.98 -7.69 23.34
N ASN A 97 13.75 -8.70 23.73
CA ASN A 97 14.84 -8.57 24.69
C ASN A 97 16.20 -8.88 24.05
N GLU A 98 16.33 -8.60 22.78
CA GLU A 98 17.54 -8.78 21.98
C GLU A 98 17.79 -7.57 21.08
N ILE A 99 19.01 -7.45 20.54
CA ILE A 99 19.32 -6.47 19.50
C ILE A 99 18.90 -7.07 18.16
N VAL A 100 17.94 -6.43 17.50
CA VAL A 100 17.51 -6.81 16.15
C VAL A 100 18.03 -5.84 15.10
N SER A 101 17.85 -6.15 13.82
CA SER A 101 18.25 -5.24 12.75
C SER A 101 17.50 -3.90 12.85
N PHE A 102 18.10 -2.84 12.32
CA PHE A 102 17.46 -1.52 12.30
C PHE A 102 16.07 -1.57 11.63
N ASN A 103 15.96 -2.28 10.52
CA ASN A 103 14.68 -2.44 9.80
C ASN A 103 13.63 -3.17 10.65
N ASP A 104 14.04 -4.16 11.45
CA ASP A 104 13.11 -4.87 12.33
C ASP A 104 12.67 -3.98 13.49
N TYR A 105 13.58 -3.22 14.11
CA TYR A 105 13.23 -2.23 15.12
C TYR A 105 12.23 -1.20 14.61
N TYR A 106 12.48 -0.68 13.41
CA TYR A 106 11.59 0.30 12.81
C TYR A 106 10.21 -0.28 12.49
N LYS A 107 10.15 -1.52 11.97
CA LYS A 107 8.89 -2.25 11.77
C LYS A 107 8.13 -2.45 13.08
N LEU A 108 8.80 -2.95 14.11
CA LEU A 108 8.19 -3.20 15.42
C LEU A 108 7.62 -1.92 16.05
N ALA A 109 8.39 -0.83 16.05
CA ALA A 109 7.94 0.48 16.50
C ALA A 109 6.73 0.99 15.71
N SER A 110 6.67 0.64 14.45
CA SER A 110 5.65 1.06 13.51
C SER A 110 4.31 0.36 13.68
N TYR A 111 4.29 -0.81 14.29
CA TYR A 111 3.07 -1.54 14.63
C TYR A 111 2.36 -0.99 15.88
N ASP A 112 2.95 -0.04 16.58
CA ASP A 112 2.26 0.60 17.72
C ASP A 112 1.03 1.37 17.21
N PRO A 113 -0.17 1.13 17.78
CA PRO A 113 -1.43 1.72 17.31
C PRO A 113 -1.47 3.26 17.39
N GLU A 114 -0.68 3.87 18.29
CA GLU A 114 -0.60 5.34 18.38
C GLU A 114 0.30 5.91 17.29
N VAL A 115 1.41 5.26 17.01
CA VAL A 115 2.31 5.60 15.89
C VAL A 115 1.57 5.47 14.58
N GLU A 116 0.86 4.36 14.37
CA GLU A 116 0.05 4.12 13.16
C GLU A 116 -1.05 5.18 13.01
N ARG A 117 -1.78 5.49 14.09
CA ARG A 117 -2.87 6.48 14.07
C ARG A 117 -2.38 7.88 13.77
N LYS A 118 -1.27 8.30 14.38
CA LYS A 118 -0.67 9.61 14.14
C LYS A 118 -0.22 9.71 12.68
N ARG A 119 0.49 8.72 12.18
CA ARG A 119 0.96 8.69 10.79
C ARG A 119 -0.19 8.70 9.79
N HIS A 120 -1.25 7.94 10.05
CA HIS A 120 -2.43 7.98 9.21
C HIS A 120 -3.07 9.39 9.16
N HIS A 121 -3.15 10.07 10.30
CA HIS A 121 -3.63 11.44 10.37
C HIS A 121 -2.73 12.40 9.57
N ASP A 122 -1.42 12.30 9.73
CA ASP A 122 -0.44 13.12 9.02
C ASP A 122 -0.49 12.89 7.51
N LEU A 123 -0.70 11.63 7.08
CA LEU A 123 -0.86 11.28 5.67
C LEU A 123 -2.14 11.86 5.07
N ILE A 124 -3.25 11.90 5.82
CA ILE A 124 -4.49 12.56 5.37
C ILE A 124 -4.28 14.06 5.18
N ALA A 125 -3.66 14.72 6.15
CA ALA A 125 -3.35 16.14 6.07
C ALA A 125 -2.41 16.45 4.89
N PHE A 126 -1.39 15.62 4.72
CA PHE A 126 -0.47 15.70 3.59
C PHE A 126 -1.16 15.48 2.24
N SER A 127 -2.06 14.50 2.14
CA SER A 127 -2.81 14.22 0.90
C SER A 127 -3.58 15.43 0.41
N LYS A 128 -4.18 16.20 1.34
CA LYS A 128 -4.87 17.46 1.02
C LYS A 128 -3.91 18.51 0.47
N LYS A 129 -2.75 18.70 1.12
CA LYS A 129 -1.70 19.63 0.68
C LYS A 129 -1.17 19.26 -0.70
N LEU A 130 -0.90 17.97 -0.93
CA LEU A 130 -0.41 17.46 -2.20
C LEU A 130 -1.45 17.61 -3.32
N HIS A 131 -2.73 17.31 -3.03
CA HIS A 131 -3.82 17.53 -3.97
C HIS A 131 -3.86 19.00 -4.43
N GLU A 132 -3.76 19.95 -3.50
CA GLU A 132 -3.80 21.39 -3.81
C GLU A 132 -2.59 21.84 -4.64
N LEU A 133 -1.39 21.32 -4.32
CA LEU A 133 -0.18 21.55 -5.11
C LEU A 133 -0.35 21.05 -6.56
N ILE A 134 -0.81 19.82 -6.74
CA ILE A 134 -1.01 19.23 -8.07
C ILE A 134 -2.10 20.00 -8.83
N TRP A 135 -3.21 20.36 -8.18
CA TRP A 135 -4.31 21.11 -8.78
C TRP A 135 -3.87 22.48 -9.27
N THR A 136 -3.22 23.25 -8.39
CA THR A 136 -2.93 24.67 -8.67
C THR A 136 -1.70 24.86 -9.57
N ALA A 137 -0.67 24.03 -9.40
CA ALA A 137 0.61 24.20 -10.08
C ALA A 137 0.79 23.27 -11.29
N ALA A 138 0.51 21.99 -11.14
CA ALA A 138 0.63 21.02 -12.24
C ALA A 138 -0.56 21.08 -13.19
N LYS A 139 -1.75 21.44 -12.70
CA LYS A 139 -3.01 21.54 -13.50
C LYS A 139 -3.35 20.21 -14.21
N ILE A 140 -3.10 19.11 -13.54
CA ILE A 140 -3.37 17.76 -14.01
C ILE A 140 -4.81 17.38 -13.67
N SER A 141 -5.46 16.59 -14.53
CA SER A 141 -6.83 16.11 -14.34
C SER A 141 -6.95 15.24 -13.09
N GLU A 142 -8.15 15.19 -12.51
CA GLU A 142 -8.39 14.40 -11.27
C GLU A 142 -8.04 12.92 -11.44
N GLU A 143 -8.30 12.35 -12.62
CA GLU A 143 -7.99 10.96 -12.95
C GLU A 143 -6.48 10.67 -13.06
N GLU A 144 -5.69 11.69 -13.37
CA GLU A 144 -4.24 11.55 -13.59
C GLU A 144 -3.42 11.84 -12.34
N LYS A 145 -3.98 12.52 -11.31
CA LYS A 145 -3.28 12.80 -10.05
C LYS A 145 -2.76 11.54 -9.37
N PRO A 146 -3.58 10.48 -9.21
CA PRO A 146 -3.10 9.23 -8.62
C PRO A 146 -1.97 8.57 -9.40
N LEU A 147 -1.99 8.67 -10.74
CA LEU A 147 -0.91 8.19 -11.60
C LEU A 147 0.38 8.98 -11.39
N LEU A 148 0.30 10.31 -11.24
CA LEU A 148 1.48 11.11 -10.94
C LEU A 148 2.09 10.71 -9.59
N VAL A 149 1.27 10.48 -8.57
CA VAL A 149 1.75 10.03 -7.25
C VAL A 149 2.35 8.62 -7.36
N SER A 150 1.64 7.67 -7.95
CA SER A 150 2.13 6.29 -8.06
C SER A 150 3.39 6.19 -8.93
N GLY A 151 3.45 6.95 -10.02
CA GLY A 151 4.64 7.04 -10.86
C GLY A 151 5.83 7.67 -10.13
N THR A 152 5.59 8.67 -9.26
CA THR A 152 6.64 9.26 -8.42
C THR A 152 7.16 8.24 -7.41
N LEU A 153 6.29 7.45 -6.80
CA LEU A 153 6.70 6.39 -5.89
C LEU A 153 7.52 5.30 -6.61
N LEU A 154 7.12 4.91 -7.81
CA LEU A 154 7.94 4.01 -8.64
C LEU A 154 9.30 4.61 -8.97
N ALA A 155 9.35 5.88 -9.40
CA ALA A 155 10.61 6.54 -9.73
C ALA A 155 11.56 6.60 -8.53
N LEU A 156 11.04 6.81 -7.31
CA LEU A 156 11.81 6.82 -6.06
C LEU A 156 12.35 5.42 -5.67
N MET A 157 11.79 4.32 -6.17
CA MET A 157 12.40 2.98 -6.03
C MET A 157 13.74 2.87 -6.75
N TYR A 158 13.92 3.60 -7.85
CA TYR A 158 15.17 3.59 -8.61
C TYR A 158 16.24 4.42 -7.88
N LYS A 159 17.15 3.75 -7.19
CA LYS A 159 18.17 4.38 -6.35
C LYS A 159 18.95 5.51 -7.04
N PRO A 160 19.40 5.37 -8.31
CA PRO A 160 20.09 6.47 -8.97
C PRO A 160 19.22 7.73 -9.09
N PHE A 161 17.92 7.59 -9.38
CA PHE A 161 17.01 8.73 -9.43
C PHE A 161 16.79 9.34 -8.04
N LEU A 162 16.52 8.52 -7.04
CA LEU A 162 16.35 8.96 -5.63
C LEU A 162 17.54 9.81 -5.16
N GLN A 163 18.75 9.43 -5.53
CA GLN A 163 19.98 10.13 -5.12
C GLN A 163 20.29 11.38 -5.94
N THR A 164 19.69 11.53 -7.12
CA THR A 164 20.10 12.58 -8.08
C THR A 164 18.98 13.49 -8.58
N PHE A 165 17.71 13.25 -8.19
CA PHE A 165 16.60 14.06 -8.74
C PHE A 165 16.73 15.56 -8.43
N GLU A 166 17.43 15.94 -7.38
CA GLU A 166 17.62 17.34 -6.98
C GLU A 166 18.50 18.17 -7.93
N VAL A 167 19.30 17.51 -8.79
CA VAL A 167 20.23 18.18 -9.70
C VAL A 167 19.68 18.35 -11.12
N TYR A 168 18.54 17.76 -11.45
CA TYR A 168 17.95 17.88 -12.77
C TYR A 168 17.28 19.25 -12.99
N SER A 169 17.40 19.77 -14.20
CA SER A 169 16.66 20.98 -14.56
C SER A 169 15.15 20.73 -14.64
N PRO A 170 14.30 21.76 -14.45
CA PRO A 170 12.86 21.61 -14.56
C PRO A 170 12.39 20.99 -15.88
N GLU A 171 13.06 21.33 -16.96
CA GLU A 171 12.75 20.85 -18.32
C GLU A 171 13.14 19.38 -18.52
N ALA A 172 14.21 18.92 -17.88
CA ALA A 172 14.68 17.52 -17.96
C ALA A 172 13.95 16.58 -17.00
N MET A 173 13.41 17.10 -15.91
CA MET A 173 12.82 16.31 -14.82
C MET A 173 11.73 15.33 -15.31
N PRO A 174 10.74 15.70 -16.16
CA PRO A 174 9.72 14.75 -16.60
C PRO A 174 10.30 13.56 -17.37
N ALA A 175 11.33 13.78 -18.20
CA ALA A 175 11.99 12.71 -18.93
C ALA A 175 12.78 11.78 -17.99
N LYS A 176 13.47 12.33 -17.00
CA LYS A 176 14.23 11.57 -16.01
C LYS A 176 13.31 10.79 -15.05
N TRP A 177 12.18 11.36 -14.69
CA TRP A 177 11.14 10.69 -13.93
C TRP A 177 10.57 9.48 -14.69
N LEU A 178 10.27 9.64 -15.99
CA LEU A 178 9.78 8.53 -16.82
C LEU A 178 10.86 7.46 -17.06
N GLU A 179 12.11 7.86 -17.24
CA GLU A 179 13.27 6.96 -17.35
C GLU A 179 13.39 6.09 -16.08
N ALA A 180 13.32 6.70 -14.89
CA ALA A 180 13.37 5.97 -13.63
C ALA A 180 12.22 4.95 -13.47
N ILE A 181 11.00 5.30 -13.88
CA ILE A 181 9.88 4.37 -13.92
C ILE A 181 10.18 3.18 -14.85
N ASN A 182 10.71 3.44 -16.04
CA ASN A 182 11.07 2.38 -16.98
C ASN A 182 12.11 1.43 -16.38
N GLU A 183 13.15 1.94 -15.72
CA GLU A 183 14.19 1.12 -15.08
C GLU A 183 13.60 0.19 -14.01
N VAL A 184 12.72 0.72 -13.14
CA VAL A 184 12.02 -0.11 -12.15
C VAL A 184 11.20 -1.21 -12.81
N LEU A 185 10.52 -0.90 -13.91
CA LEU A 185 9.71 -1.89 -14.63
C LEU A 185 10.60 -2.89 -15.40
N GLU A 186 11.80 -2.52 -15.83
CA GLU A 186 12.79 -3.46 -16.40
C GLU A 186 13.31 -4.43 -15.33
N GLU A 187 13.64 -3.95 -14.14
CA GLU A 187 14.08 -4.79 -13.01
C GLU A 187 12.97 -5.72 -12.49
N ALA A 188 11.71 -5.34 -12.66
CA ALA A 188 10.57 -6.08 -12.14
C ALA A 188 10.24 -7.39 -12.91
N ASP A 189 11.08 -7.88 -13.81
CA ASP A 189 10.90 -9.15 -14.54
C ASP A 189 9.48 -9.34 -15.12
N ILE A 190 8.94 -8.30 -15.75
CA ILE A 190 7.61 -8.25 -16.37
C ILE A 190 7.75 -8.52 -17.88
N PRO A 191 6.86 -9.28 -18.52
CA PRO A 191 6.88 -9.46 -19.96
C PRO A 191 6.85 -8.13 -20.73
N LYS A 192 7.69 -7.99 -21.77
CA LYS A 192 7.86 -6.73 -22.55
C LYS A 192 6.54 -6.10 -23.03
N ALA A 193 5.58 -6.93 -23.46
CA ALA A 193 4.28 -6.45 -23.90
C ALA A 193 3.49 -5.77 -22.76
N LYS A 194 3.52 -6.33 -21.54
CA LYS A 194 2.89 -5.76 -20.36
C LYS A 194 3.58 -4.46 -19.93
N LYS A 195 4.91 -4.40 -19.96
CA LYS A 195 5.68 -3.17 -19.63
C LYS A 195 5.23 -1.98 -20.46
N LYS A 196 5.13 -2.16 -21.78
CA LYS A 196 4.68 -1.08 -22.66
C LYS A 196 3.32 -0.53 -22.27
N THR A 197 2.38 -1.39 -21.94
CA THR A 197 1.03 -0.99 -21.50
C THR A 197 1.08 -0.27 -20.13
N MET A 198 1.93 -0.73 -19.21
CA MET A 198 2.09 -0.10 -17.89
C MET A 198 2.72 1.30 -17.98
N VAL A 199 3.68 1.51 -18.86
CA VAL A 199 4.40 2.79 -19.02
C VAL A 199 3.54 3.85 -19.69
N GLN A 200 2.65 3.47 -20.60
CA GLN A 200 1.90 4.41 -21.45
C GLN A 200 1.16 5.51 -20.68
N PRO A 201 0.42 5.24 -19.58
CA PRO A 201 -0.23 6.29 -18.80
C PRO A 201 0.75 7.29 -18.17
N TYR A 202 1.91 6.82 -17.70
CA TYR A 202 2.98 7.68 -17.16
C TYR A 202 3.64 8.53 -18.22
N ALA A 203 3.85 7.99 -19.43
CA ALA A 203 4.36 8.77 -20.56
C ALA A 203 3.42 9.93 -20.91
N GLY A 204 2.10 9.73 -20.84
CA GLY A 204 1.11 10.79 -21.00
C GLY A 204 1.27 11.90 -19.96
N ILE A 205 1.53 11.55 -18.71
CA ILE A 205 1.78 12.52 -17.62
C ILE A 205 3.10 13.27 -17.86
N ALA A 206 4.17 12.58 -18.22
CA ALA A 206 5.47 13.20 -18.47
C ALA A 206 5.43 14.27 -19.57
N THR A 207 4.46 14.21 -20.49
CA THR A 207 4.27 15.21 -21.56
C THR A 207 3.44 16.43 -21.13
N GLN A 208 2.89 16.45 -19.91
CA GLN A 208 2.10 17.59 -19.42
C GLN A 208 2.94 18.86 -19.33
N PRO A 209 2.57 19.95 -20.02
CA PRO A 209 3.43 21.14 -20.14
C PRO A 209 3.81 21.77 -18.80
N ASN A 210 2.89 21.80 -17.84
CA ASN A 210 3.11 22.46 -16.56
C ASN A 210 4.15 21.74 -15.66
N LEU A 211 4.46 20.47 -15.93
CA LEU A 211 5.48 19.74 -15.17
C LEU A 211 6.90 20.19 -15.53
N GLY A 212 7.19 20.36 -16.83
CA GLY A 212 8.53 20.74 -17.31
C GLY A 212 8.65 22.22 -17.69
N LYS A 213 7.58 22.86 -18.16
CA LYS A 213 7.57 24.25 -18.62
C LYS A 213 6.35 25.00 -18.08
N PRO A 214 6.29 25.27 -16.78
CA PRO A 214 5.17 25.97 -16.19
C PRO A 214 5.09 27.43 -16.66
N ASP A 215 3.93 28.05 -16.51
CA ASP A 215 3.75 29.46 -16.76
C ASP A 215 4.67 30.34 -15.86
N PRO A 216 4.96 31.60 -16.24
CA PRO A 216 5.92 32.45 -15.54
C PRO A 216 5.61 32.66 -14.04
N LYS A 217 4.33 32.71 -13.66
CA LYS A 217 3.92 32.89 -12.24
C LYS A 217 4.23 31.63 -11.43
N THR A 218 3.92 30.47 -11.98
CA THR A 218 4.20 29.17 -11.38
C THR A 218 5.71 28.93 -11.31
N LYS A 219 6.47 29.27 -12.37
CA LYS A 219 7.93 29.20 -12.39
C LYS A 219 8.58 30.08 -11.30
N LYS A 220 8.04 31.28 -11.07
CA LYS A 220 8.54 32.15 -10.00
C LYS A 220 8.31 31.56 -8.60
N LYS A 221 7.17 30.87 -8.40
CA LYS A 221 6.85 30.22 -7.10
C LYS A 221 7.66 28.93 -6.90
N TYR A 222 7.89 28.16 -7.97
CA TYR A 222 8.58 26.88 -7.93
C TYR A 222 9.79 26.90 -8.91
N PRO A 223 10.91 27.54 -8.52
CA PRO A 223 12.04 27.77 -9.42
C PRO A 223 12.76 26.48 -9.84
N LYS A 224 12.73 25.44 -9.01
CA LYS A 224 13.27 24.09 -9.33
C LYS A 224 12.28 23.24 -10.15
N GLY A 225 11.07 23.74 -10.46
CA GLY A 225 10.04 23.06 -11.24
C GLY A 225 8.94 22.44 -10.38
N VAL A 226 7.75 22.33 -10.97
CA VAL A 226 6.56 21.78 -10.29
C VAL A 226 6.73 20.31 -9.98
N LEU A 227 7.25 19.53 -10.93
CA LEU A 227 7.48 18.09 -10.72
C LEU A 227 8.53 17.84 -9.62
N TYR A 228 9.58 18.67 -9.56
CA TYR A 228 10.55 18.61 -8.48
C TYR A 228 9.88 18.76 -7.10
N GLU A 229 9.03 19.77 -6.93
CA GLU A 229 8.35 20.01 -5.65
C GLU A 229 7.43 18.82 -5.28
N ILE A 230 6.72 18.24 -6.26
CA ILE A 230 5.88 17.06 -6.03
C ILE A 230 6.72 15.86 -5.61
N ILE A 231 7.85 15.60 -6.30
CA ILE A 231 8.77 14.51 -5.97
C ILE A 231 9.34 14.70 -4.56
N LYS A 232 9.80 15.92 -4.26
CA LYS A 232 10.34 16.28 -2.94
C LYS A 232 9.33 16.05 -1.83
N GLU A 233 8.13 16.57 -1.96
CA GLU A 233 7.06 16.42 -0.97
C GLU A 233 6.68 14.92 -0.76
N ILE A 234 6.62 14.14 -1.83
CA ILE A 234 6.36 12.69 -1.73
C ILE A 234 7.55 11.97 -1.10
N ASN A 235 8.79 12.34 -1.43
CA ASN A 235 9.98 11.76 -0.86
C ASN A 235 10.10 12.03 0.65
N GLU A 236 9.74 13.22 1.10
CA GLU A 236 9.84 13.60 2.51
C GLU A 236 8.68 13.04 3.37
N HIS A 237 7.47 12.96 2.82
CA HIS A 237 6.26 12.67 3.61
C HIS A 237 5.60 11.33 3.33
N VAL A 238 5.90 10.65 2.23
CA VAL A 238 5.27 9.40 1.82
C VAL A 238 6.26 8.26 1.66
N TRP A 239 7.38 8.52 1.00
CA TRP A 239 8.41 7.52 0.71
C TRP A 239 8.93 6.79 1.96
N PRO A 240 9.19 7.47 3.11
CA PRO A 240 9.59 6.80 4.34
C PRO A 240 8.60 5.73 4.80
N PHE A 241 7.31 5.94 4.56
CA PHE A 241 6.28 4.95 4.89
C PHE A 241 6.33 3.73 3.99
N ILE A 242 6.52 3.92 2.69
CA ILE A 242 6.49 2.83 1.72
C ILE A 242 7.73 1.97 1.84
N SER A 243 8.88 2.57 2.04
CA SER A 243 10.15 1.84 2.18
C SER A 243 10.16 0.90 3.37
N VAL A 244 9.26 1.10 4.35
CA VAL A 244 9.17 0.32 5.58
C VAL A 244 7.87 -0.44 5.70
N TYR A 245 6.76 0.17 5.30
CA TYR A 245 5.43 -0.44 5.38
C TYR A 245 5.00 -1.00 4.02
N HIS A 246 5.57 -2.11 3.63
CA HIS A 246 5.07 -2.85 2.45
C HIS A 246 3.57 -3.24 2.55
N ASN A 247 2.97 -3.06 3.71
CA ASN A 247 1.60 -3.49 4.02
C ASN A 247 0.54 -2.40 3.86
N PHE A 248 0.90 -1.13 3.64
CA PHE A 248 -0.07 -0.05 3.52
C PHE A 248 -0.42 0.24 2.06
N ASP A 249 -1.72 0.28 1.72
CA ASP A 249 -2.19 0.66 0.38
C ASP A 249 -2.11 2.17 0.18
N VAL A 250 -0.89 2.67 -0.04
CA VAL A 250 -0.64 4.10 -0.23
C VAL A 250 -1.31 4.63 -1.48
N VAL A 251 -1.23 3.88 -2.58
CA VAL A 251 -1.79 4.33 -3.86
C VAL A 251 -3.31 4.41 -3.79
N GLY A 252 -3.95 3.37 -3.24
CA GLY A 252 -5.40 3.39 -3.02
C GLY A 252 -5.83 4.47 -2.03
N HIS A 253 -5.05 4.72 -0.97
CA HIS A 253 -5.30 5.79 -0.02
C HIS A 253 -5.29 7.17 -0.71
N PHE A 254 -4.23 7.51 -1.45
CA PHE A 254 -4.15 8.77 -2.18
C PHE A 254 -5.26 8.90 -3.23
N TYR A 255 -5.56 7.83 -3.94
CA TYR A 255 -6.66 7.81 -4.89
C TYR A 255 -8.00 8.12 -4.21
N GLY A 256 -8.28 7.47 -3.09
CA GLY A 256 -9.48 7.70 -2.29
C GLY A 256 -9.57 9.13 -1.75
N GLU A 257 -8.46 9.68 -1.25
CA GLU A 257 -8.41 11.06 -0.77
C GLU A 257 -8.61 12.06 -1.92
N PHE A 258 -7.98 11.87 -3.06
CA PHE A 258 -8.15 12.77 -4.21
C PHE A 258 -9.58 12.75 -4.77
N LEU A 259 -10.24 11.59 -4.78
CA LEU A 259 -11.65 11.51 -5.17
C LEU A 259 -12.59 12.32 -4.27
N LYS A 260 -12.24 12.57 -3.01
CA LYS A 260 -13.06 13.43 -2.13
C LYS A 260 -13.13 14.89 -2.61
N TYR A 261 -12.16 15.33 -3.38
CA TYR A 261 -12.07 16.71 -3.88
C TYR A 261 -12.62 16.90 -5.30
N THR A 262 -13.04 15.84 -5.98
CA THR A 262 -13.57 15.90 -7.37
C THR A 262 -14.98 16.44 -7.47
N GLY A 263 -15.46 17.43 -6.73
CA GLY A 263 -16.76 18.11 -6.93
C GLY A 263 -17.92 17.20 -7.40
N GLY A 264 -19.03 17.72 -7.87
CA GLY A 264 -20.25 16.96 -8.20
C GLY A 264 -20.18 15.87 -9.30
N ASP A 265 -19.06 15.71 -10.00
CA ASP A 265 -18.93 14.76 -11.14
C ASP A 265 -18.40 13.35 -10.76
N LYS A 266 -18.51 12.97 -9.48
CA LYS A 266 -18.12 11.63 -9.00
C LYS A 266 -18.81 10.47 -9.74
N LYS A 267 -19.99 10.73 -10.32
CA LYS A 267 -20.70 9.75 -11.17
C LYS A 267 -20.03 9.54 -12.54
N ALA A 268 -19.25 10.51 -13.02
CA ALA A 268 -18.62 10.42 -14.34
C ALA A 268 -17.42 9.47 -14.36
N LEU A 269 -16.77 9.23 -13.21
CA LEU A 269 -15.61 8.36 -13.13
C LEU A 269 -15.94 6.87 -13.07
N GLY A 270 -17.15 6.49 -12.61
CA GLY A 270 -17.61 5.10 -12.54
C GLY A 270 -16.76 4.17 -11.65
N ILE A 271 -15.75 4.72 -10.97
CA ILE A 271 -14.77 3.96 -10.19
C ILE A 271 -15.09 4.13 -8.71
N VAL A 272 -15.40 3.02 -8.06
CA VAL A 272 -15.66 2.95 -6.62
C VAL A 272 -14.55 2.12 -5.99
N LEU A 273 -13.69 2.75 -5.20
CA LEU A 273 -12.67 2.03 -4.46
C LEU A 273 -13.29 1.27 -3.29
N THR A 274 -12.86 0.04 -3.14
CA THR A 274 -13.24 -0.77 -1.98
C THR A 274 -12.41 -0.36 -0.77
N PRO A 275 -13.03 0.07 0.34
CA PRO A 275 -12.29 0.41 1.55
C PRO A 275 -11.49 -0.79 2.08
N ARG A 276 -10.31 -0.53 2.63
CA ARG A 276 -9.38 -1.56 3.10
C ARG A 276 -10.02 -2.55 4.09
N HIS A 277 -10.77 -2.06 5.05
CA HIS A 277 -11.44 -2.94 6.02
C HIS A 277 -12.45 -3.91 5.38
N ILE A 278 -12.95 -3.60 4.18
CA ILE A 278 -13.83 -4.49 3.41
C ILE A 278 -13.00 -5.53 2.66
N THR A 279 -11.87 -5.13 2.07
CA THR A 279 -11.00 -6.10 1.40
C THR A 279 -10.39 -7.09 2.39
N GLU A 280 -10.06 -6.65 3.60
CA GLU A 280 -9.63 -7.50 4.71
C GLU A 280 -10.77 -8.42 5.19
N LEU A 281 -11.97 -7.89 5.42
CA LEU A 281 -13.15 -8.67 5.79
C LEU A 281 -13.45 -9.80 4.77
N PHE A 282 -13.31 -9.52 3.47
CA PHE A 282 -13.51 -10.53 2.43
C PHE A 282 -12.47 -11.66 2.52
N CYS A 283 -11.21 -11.31 2.79
CA CYS A 283 -10.17 -12.31 3.01
C CYS A 283 -10.46 -13.18 4.24
N ASP A 284 -10.93 -12.57 5.33
CA ASP A 284 -11.28 -13.29 6.55
C ASP A 284 -12.51 -14.20 6.35
N LEU A 285 -13.55 -13.72 5.69
CA LEU A 285 -14.74 -14.51 5.36
C LEU A 285 -14.45 -15.66 4.41
N ALA A 286 -13.56 -15.45 3.42
CA ALA A 286 -13.09 -16.51 2.53
C ALA A 286 -12.08 -17.44 3.19
N GLN A 287 -11.59 -17.10 4.39
CA GLN A 287 -10.52 -17.81 5.10
C GLN A 287 -9.26 -17.97 4.23
N VAL A 288 -8.87 -16.90 3.55
CA VAL A 288 -7.71 -16.89 2.63
C VAL A 288 -6.47 -17.43 3.34
N SER A 289 -5.87 -18.44 2.75
CA SER A 289 -4.68 -19.11 3.25
C SER A 289 -3.53 -19.09 2.24
N LYS A 290 -2.31 -19.37 2.68
CA LYS A 290 -1.13 -19.45 1.82
C LYS A 290 -1.21 -20.54 0.73
N LYS A 291 -2.22 -21.40 0.74
CA LYS A 291 -2.45 -22.46 -0.26
C LYS A 291 -3.40 -22.04 -1.36
N ASP A 292 -4.14 -20.95 -1.17
CA ASP A 292 -5.16 -20.50 -2.09
C ASP A 292 -4.59 -19.73 -3.28
N THR A 293 -5.34 -19.69 -4.35
CA THR A 293 -5.11 -18.81 -5.50
C THR A 293 -6.32 -17.87 -5.62
N VAL A 294 -6.05 -16.58 -5.51
CA VAL A 294 -7.09 -15.54 -5.45
C VAL A 294 -7.19 -14.82 -6.78
N ILE A 295 -8.43 -14.60 -7.25
CA ILE A 295 -8.71 -13.79 -8.44
C ILE A 295 -9.59 -12.59 -8.11
N ASP A 296 -9.26 -11.44 -8.71
CA ASP A 296 -10.11 -10.25 -8.80
C ASP A 296 -10.26 -9.85 -10.27
N ILE A 297 -11.45 -10.00 -10.83
CA ILE A 297 -11.69 -9.73 -12.26
C ILE A 297 -12.03 -8.27 -12.56
N CYS A 298 -12.10 -7.42 -11.55
CA CYS A 298 -12.28 -5.97 -11.65
C CYS A 298 -11.29 -5.27 -10.69
N ALA A 299 -10.00 -5.54 -10.89
CA ALA A 299 -8.96 -5.31 -9.89
C ALA A 299 -8.82 -3.85 -9.42
N GLY A 300 -9.26 -2.87 -10.22
CA GLY A 300 -9.15 -1.46 -9.86
C GLY A 300 -7.71 -1.07 -9.53
N THR A 301 -7.46 -0.63 -8.29
CA THR A 301 -6.12 -0.36 -7.76
C THR A 301 -5.42 -1.59 -7.16
N GLY A 302 -6.01 -2.78 -7.25
CA GLY A 302 -5.47 -4.03 -6.71
C GLY A 302 -5.76 -4.26 -5.21
N GLY A 303 -6.73 -3.56 -4.64
CA GLY A 303 -7.01 -3.60 -3.20
C GLY A 303 -7.28 -4.99 -2.64
N PHE A 304 -8.11 -5.80 -3.30
CA PHE A 304 -8.38 -7.18 -2.88
C PHE A 304 -7.13 -8.08 -2.99
N LEU A 305 -6.37 -7.95 -4.08
CA LEU A 305 -5.14 -8.74 -4.27
C LEU A 305 -4.09 -8.42 -3.21
N ILE A 306 -3.98 -7.14 -2.81
CA ILE A 306 -3.07 -6.70 -1.76
C ILE A 306 -3.49 -7.28 -0.41
N SER A 307 -4.78 -7.22 -0.06
CA SER A 307 -5.27 -7.80 1.20
C SER A 307 -5.11 -9.31 1.22
N ALA A 308 -5.38 -10.01 0.11
CA ALA A 308 -5.15 -11.43 -0.02
C ALA A 308 -3.66 -11.77 0.13
N MET A 309 -2.77 -11.05 -0.55
CA MET A 309 -1.32 -11.23 -0.42
C MET A 309 -0.88 -11.09 1.04
N GLN A 310 -1.37 -10.08 1.75
CA GLN A 310 -1.03 -9.86 3.15
C GLN A 310 -1.51 -11.00 4.05
N ALA A 311 -2.74 -11.48 3.86
CA ALA A 311 -3.29 -12.61 4.60
C ALA A 311 -2.47 -13.89 4.40
N MET A 312 -2.06 -14.15 3.15
CA MET A 312 -1.23 -15.30 2.78
C MET A 312 0.20 -15.19 3.31
N MET A 313 0.82 -13.99 3.20
CA MET A 313 2.19 -13.73 3.66
C MET A 313 2.36 -13.89 5.17
N LYS A 314 1.34 -13.56 5.97
CA LYS A 314 1.34 -13.80 7.42
C LYS A 314 1.48 -15.28 7.78
N GLN A 315 1.07 -16.18 6.88
CA GLN A 315 1.09 -17.62 7.08
C GLN A 315 2.32 -18.28 6.41
N ALA A 316 3.03 -17.57 5.53
CA ALA A 316 4.19 -18.08 4.82
C ALA A 316 5.41 -18.15 5.74
N VAL A 317 6.01 -19.34 5.84
CA VAL A 317 7.20 -19.58 6.68
C VAL A 317 8.48 -19.50 5.87
N THR A 318 8.48 -20.06 4.64
CA THR A 318 9.68 -20.12 3.79
C THR A 318 9.67 -19.06 2.69
N ASP A 319 10.85 -18.75 2.15
CA ASP A 319 10.98 -17.84 1.02
C ASP A 319 10.35 -18.41 -0.26
N ASP A 320 10.37 -19.74 -0.42
CA ASP A 320 9.69 -20.40 -1.55
C ASP A 320 8.16 -20.21 -1.47
N GLU A 321 7.57 -20.33 -0.29
CA GLU A 321 6.15 -20.02 -0.10
C GLU A 321 5.85 -18.57 -0.43
N ARG A 322 6.67 -17.62 0.07
CA ARG A 322 6.52 -16.19 -0.23
C ARG A 322 6.63 -15.90 -1.73
N ASN A 323 7.61 -16.49 -2.38
CA ASN A 323 7.82 -16.34 -3.82
C ASN A 323 6.65 -16.95 -4.62
N ASN A 324 6.13 -18.10 -4.20
CA ASN A 324 5.01 -18.76 -4.85
C ASN A 324 3.73 -17.91 -4.75
N ILE A 325 3.43 -17.35 -3.57
CA ILE A 325 2.32 -16.41 -3.39
C ILE A 325 2.42 -15.27 -4.39
N LYS A 326 3.58 -14.59 -4.44
CA LYS A 326 3.80 -13.43 -5.31
C LYS A 326 3.72 -13.76 -6.80
N LYS A 327 4.25 -14.91 -7.21
CA LYS A 327 4.38 -15.25 -8.63
C LYS A 327 3.18 -15.98 -9.21
N ARG A 328 2.43 -16.75 -8.40
CA ARG A 328 1.51 -17.75 -8.93
C ARG A 328 0.08 -17.70 -8.37
N GLN A 329 -0.12 -17.04 -7.22
CA GLN A 329 -1.36 -17.22 -6.46
C GLN A 329 -2.27 -15.98 -6.44
N LEU A 330 -1.89 -14.90 -7.14
CA LEU A 330 -2.68 -13.67 -7.22
C LEU A 330 -2.94 -13.35 -8.69
N ILE A 331 -4.21 -13.26 -9.07
CA ILE A 331 -4.64 -13.01 -10.45
C ILE A 331 -5.54 -11.78 -10.47
N GLY A 332 -5.24 -10.80 -11.32
CA GLY A 332 -6.03 -9.59 -11.48
C GLY A 332 -6.37 -9.30 -12.93
N ILE A 333 -7.59 -8.86 -13.18
CA ILE A 333 -8.01 -8.35 -14.49
C ILE A 333 -8.52 -6.93 -14.32
N GLU A 334 -8.02 -6.00 -15.14
CA GLU A 334 -8.46 -4.61 -15.15
C GLU A 334 -8.55 -4.11 -16.60
N ASN A 335 -9.71 -3.60 -16.96
CA ASN A 335 -9.97 -3.15 -18.34
C ASN A 335 -9.42 -1.74 -18.59
N ASN A 336 -9.49 -0.84 -17.59
CA ASN A 336 -9.05 0.53 -17.72
C ASN A 336 -7.51 0.61 -17.64
N PRO A 337 -6.80 1.12 -18.67
CA PRO A 337 -5.34 1.15 -18.68
C PRO A 337 -4.73 2.03 -17.57
N LYS A 338 -5.42 3.09 -17.14
CA LYS A 338 -4.95 3.94 -16.02
C LYS A 338 -5.05 3.18 -14.70
N MET A 339 -6.18 2.50 -14.45
CA MET A 339 -6.37 1.68 -13.25
C MET A 339 -5.42 0.47 -13.24
N TYR A 340 -5.22 -0.16 -14.39
CA TYR A 340 -4.24 -1.22 -14.54
C TYR A 340 -2.82 -0.76 -14.15
N ALA A 341 -2.39 0.43 -14.61
CA ALA A 341 -1.09 0.98 -14.24
C ALA A 341 -1.00 1.27 -12.74
N LEU A 342 -2.09 1.77 -12.12
CA LEU A 342 -2.16 1.97 -10.67
C LEU A 342 -2.08 0.65 -9.90
N ALA A 343 -2.83 -0.37 -10.31
CA ALA A 343 -2.77 -1.69 -9.69
C ALA A 343 -1.37 -2.29 -9.79
N ALA A 344 -0.78 -2.23 -10.97
CA ALA A 344 0.57 -2.75 -11.21
C ALA A 344 1.62 -2.05 -10.35
N SER A 345 1.61 -0.71 -10.30
CA SER A 345 2.54 0.03 -9.45
C SER A 345 2.33 -0.26 -7.97
N ASN A 346 1.07 -0.39 -7.55
CA ASN A 346 0.71 -0.73 -6.18
C ASN A 346 1.23 -2.10 -5.75
N MET A 347 1.19 -3.08 -6.64
CA MET A 347 1.76 -4.42 -6.44
C MET A 347 3.30 -4.36 -6.42
N ILE A 348 3.94 -3.66 -7.37
CA ILE A 348 5.40 -3.52 -7.46
C ILE A 348 5.97 -2.87 -6.19
N LEU A 349 5.35 -1.80 -5.69
CA LEU A 349 5.76 -1.12 -4.46
C LEU A 349 5.80 -2.06 -3.24
N ARG A 350 5.09 -3.19 -3.29
CA ARG A 350 5.09 -4.23 -2.25
C ARG A 350 6.00 -5.41 -2.54
N GLY A 351 6.83 -5.30 -3.58
CA GLY A 351 7.73 -6.37 -3.99
C GLY A 351 7.01 -7.56 -4.63
N ASP A 352 5.73 -7.40 -4.97
CA ASP A 352 5.00 -8.24 -5.91
C ASP A 352 4.74 -7.38 -7.15
N GLY A 353 4.78 -7.91 -8.28
CA GLY A 353 4.56 -7.01 -9.39
C GLY A 353 4.32 -7.64 -10.65
N LYS A 354 4.26 -8.91 -10.58
CA LYS A 354 4.67 -9.42 -11.81
C LYS A 354 3.62 -9.99 -12.64
N ALA A 355 2.97 -10.89 -12.08
CA ALA A 355 2.83 -11.90 -13.03
C ALA A 355 1.47 -11.93 -13.64
N ASN A 356 0.47 -11.82 -12.86
CA ASN A 356 -0.83 -12.27 -13.27
C ASN A 356 -1.86 -11.14 -13.22
N LEU A 357 -1.38 -9.91 -13.43
CA LEU A 357 -2.24 -8.77 -13.69
C LEU A 357 -2.40 -8.61 -15.21
N PHE A 358 -3.66 -8.59 -15.68
CA PHE A 358 -4.01 -8.53 -17.11
C PHE A 358 -4.78 -7.24 -17.42
N GLN A 359 -4.29 -6.46 -18.38
CA GLN A 359 -5.07 -5.35 -18.93
C GLN A 359 -5.96 -5.90 -20.03
N SER A 360 -7.20 -6.21 -19.69
CA SER A 360 -8.19 -6.83 -20.57
C SER A 360 -9.60 -6.72 -20.01
N SER A 361 -10.59 -6.98 -20.84
CA SER A 361 -11.94 -7.28 -20.36
C SER A 361 -11.96 -8.66 -19.68
N CYS A 362 -12.64 -8.79 -18.55
CA CYS A 362 -12.87 -10.09 -17.92
C CYS A 362 -13.74 -11.03 -18.75
N PHE A 363 -14.50 -10.48 -19.70
CA PHE A 363 -15.32 -11.24 -20.65
C PHE A 363 -14.55 -11.67 -21.91
N GLU A 364 -13.23 -11.45 -21.98
CA GLU A 364 -12.41 -11.86 -23.14
C GLU A 364 -12.23 -13.39 -23.15
N PRO A 365 -12.73 -14.10 -24.20
CA PRO A 365 -12.80 -15.55 -24.19
C PRO A 365 -11.45 -16.26 -24.11
N THR A 366 -10.41 -15.69 -24.71
CA THR A 366 -9.07 -16.28 -24.71
C THR A 366 -8.48 -16.25 -23.30
N LEU A 367 -8.63 -15.11 -22.57
CA LEU A 367 -8.17 -14.97 -21.20
C LEU A 367 -8.94 -15.91 -20.26
N GLN A 368 -10.26 -15.98 -20.40
CA GLN A 368 -11.11 -16.91 -19.63
C GLN A 368 -10.65 -18.36 -19.80
N LYS A 369 -10.36 -18.78 -21.04
CA LYS A 369 -9.87 -20.13 -21.34
C LYS A 369 -8.54 -20.42 -20.65
N ILE A 370 -7.61 -19.45 -20.66
CA ILE A 370 -6.31 -19.57 -20.02
C ILE A 370 -6.48 -19.68 -18.49
N ILE A 371 -7.34 -18.87 -17.89
CA ILE A 371 -7.57 -18.89 -16.44
C ILE A 371 -8.23 -20.20 -15.99
N LYS A 372 -9.21 -20.70 -16.75
CA LYS A 372 -9.88 -21.98 -16.46
C LYS A 372 -8.97 -23.19 -16.60
N ASN A 373 -8.04 -23.14 -17.55
CA ASN A 373 -7.12 -24.23 -17.85
C ASN A 373 -5.69 -23.67 -18.04
N PRO A 374 -5.00 -23.30 -16.96
CA PRO A 374 -3.65 -22.80 -17.04
C PRO A 374 -2.71 -23.80 -17.70
N ASP A 375 -1.95 -23.36 -18.68
CA ASP A 375 -0.93 -24.13 -19.38
C ASP A 375 0.46 -23.55 -19.17
N SER A 376 1.46 -24.06 -19.86
CA SER A 376 2.87 -23.61 -19.75
C SER A 376 3.11 -22.17 -20.22
N SER A 377 2.10 -21.48 -20.79
CA SER A 377 2.23 -20.08 -21.20
C SER A 377 2.04 -19.10 -20.04
N VAL A 378 1.56 -19.57 -18.89
CA VAL A 378 1.30 -18.78 -17.70
C VAL A 378 1.89 -19.44 -16.45
N ASP A 379 2.29 -18.63 -15.49
CA ASP A 379 2.86 -19.10 -14.23
C ASP A 379 1.90 -18.89 -13.06
N PHE A 380 0.63 -19.29 -13.22
CA PHE A 380 -0.35 -19.29 -12.13
C PHE A 380 -1.13 -20.62 -12.07
N ILE A 381 -1.78 -20.82 -10.94
CA ILE A 381 -2.65 -21.96 -10.66
C ILE A 381 -4.10 -21.50 -10.85
N ARG A 382 -5.00 -22.37 -11.29
CA ARG A 382 -6.43 -22.04 -11.39
C ARG A 382 -6.95 -21.50 -10.04
N PRO A 383 -7.69 -20.36 -10.02
CA PRO A 383 -8.13 -19.75 -8.78
C PRO A 383 -9.23 -20.59 -8.10
N ASN A 384 -9.16 -20.62 -6.77
CA ASN A 384 -10.18 -21.20 -5.89
C ASN A 384 -10.92 -20.15 -5.04
N ILE A 385 -10.41 -18.92 -4.98
CA ILE A 385 -11.06 -17.80 -4.29
C ILE A 385 -11.24 -16.64 -5.26
N GLY A 386 -12.47 -16.12 -5.35
CA GLY A 386 -12.81 -14.92 -6.09
C GLY A 386 -13.27 -13.81 -5.16
N LEU A 387 -12.65 -12.63 -5.28
CA LEU A 387 -13.01 -11.42 -4.53
C LEU A 387 -13.38 -10.34 -5.55
N LEU A 388 -14.51 -9.66 -5.36
CA LEU A 388 -15.04 -8.81 -6.41
C LEU A 388 -15.81 -7.60 -5.88
N ASN A 389 -15.48 -6.42 -6.40
CA ASN A 389 -16.32 -5.22 -6.41
C ASN A 389 -16.53 -4.83 -7.88
N PRO A 390 -17.62 -5.26 -8.53
CA PRO A 390 -17.83 -4.98 -9.95
C PRO A 390 -18.15 -3.50 -10.19
N PRO A 391 -17.93 -2.98 -11.41
CA PRO A 391 -18.41 -1.66 -11.78
C PRO A 391 -19.93 -1.59 -11.65
N TYR A 392 -20.46 -0.50 -11.08
CA TYR A 392 -21.89 -0.33 -10.92
C TYR A 392 -22.51 0.18 -12.22
N ALA A 393 -23.58 -0.50 -12.69
CA ALA A 393 -24.28 -0.15 -13.90
C ALA A 393 -24.82 1.27 -13.84
N GLN A 394 -24.46 2.10 -14.83
CA GLN A 394 -24.89 3.50 -14.90
C GLN A 394 -26.21 3.67 -15.66
N SER A 395 -26.64 2.67 -16.43
CA SER A 395 -27.90 2.70 -17.15
C SER A 395 -28.59 1.33 -17.19
N LYS A 396 -29.93 1.35 -17.25
CA LYS A 396 -30.73 0.12 -17.40
C LYS A 396 -30.59 -0.55 -18.77
N SER A 397 -29.97 0.12 -19.74
CA SER A 397 -29.76 -0.40 -21.09
C SER A 397 -28.56 -1.36 -21.21
N ASP A 398 -27.64 -1.36 -20.25
CA ASP A 398 -26.45 -2.19 -20.26
C ASP A 398 -26.69 -3.54 -19.55
N ALA A 399 -27.66 -4.31 -20.03
CA ALA A 399 -28.01 -5.59 -19.42
C ALA A 399 -26.85 -6.61 -19.41
N GLU A 400 -25.88 -6.48 -20.32
CA GLU A 400 -24.68 -7.30 -20.39
C GLU A 400 -23.61 -6.88 -19.35
N LEU A 401 -23.62 -5.61 -18.91
CA LEU A 401 -22.71 -5.04 -17.92
C LEU A 401 -23.37 -4.92 -16.52
N HIS A 402 -24.40 -5.70 -16.25
CA HIS A 402 -25.00 -5.79 -14.94
C HIS A 402 -24.03 -6.45 -13.94
N GLU A 403 -23.98 -5.98 -12.71
CA GLU A 403 -23.07 -6.44 -11.67
C GLU A 403 -23.08 -7.97 -11.50
N LEU A 404 -24.26 -8.61 -11.61
CA LEU A 404 -24.38 -10.07 -11.52
C LEU A 404 -23.75 -10.82 -12.70
N SER A 405 -23.55 -10.18 -13.86
CA SER A 405 -22.81 -10.78 -14.97
C SER A 405 -21.33 -10.94 -14.61
N PHE A 406 -20.74 -9.94 -13.93
CA PHE A 406 -19.39 -10.05 -13.40
C PHE A 406 -19.28 -11.09 -12.29
N VAL A 407 -20.28 -11.15 -11.38
CA VAL A 407 -20.30 -12.19 -10.33
C VAL A 407 -20.34 -13.58 -10.95
N LYS A 408 -21.21 -13.80 -11.94
CA LYS A 408 -21.28 -15.07 -12.66
C LYS A 408 -19.93 -15.40 -13.32
N GLU A 409 -19.35 -14.45 -14.03
CA GLU A 409 -18.06 -14.64 -14.69
C GLU A 409 -16.95 -15.02 -13.71
N MET A 410 -16.85 -14.31 -12.58
CA MET A 410 -15.90 -14.65 -11.53
C MET A 410 -16.09 -16.09 -11.05
N LEU A 411 -17.33 -16.50 -10.74
CA LEU A 411 -17.63 -17.85 -10.25
C LEU A 411 -17.30 -18.93 -11.28
N ASP A 412 -17.56 -18.67 -12.57
CA ASP A 412 -17.26 -19.59 -13.66
C ASP A 412 -15.75 -19.81 -13.90
N LEU A 413 -14.91 -18.85 -13.45
CA LEU A 413 -13.45 -18.94 -13.53
C LEU A 413 -12.85 -19.80 -12.41
N LEU A 414 -13.54 -19.92 -11.28
CA LEU A 414 -13.04 -20.67 -10.13
C LEU A 414 -13.01 -22.18 -10.41
N GLU A 415 -12.17 -22.89 -9.68
CA GLU A 415 -12.21 -24.34 -9.63
C GLU A 415 -13.48 -24.83 -8.91
N GLU A 416 -13.84 -26.08 -9.11
CA GLU A 416 -14.97 -26.70 -8.42
C GLU A 416 -14.75 -26.69 -6.89
N GLY A 417 -15.76 -26.28 -6.14
CA GLY A 417 -15.67 -26.10 -4.69
C GLY A 417 -15.07 -24.75 -4.25
N GLY A 418 -14.62 -23.93 -5.18
CA GLY A 418 -14.09 -22.58 -4.89
C GLY A 418 -15.14 -21.65 -4.26
N THR A 419 -14.67 -20.59 -3.63
CA THR A 419 -15.52 -19.60 -2.94
C THR A 419 -15.38 -18.22 -3.59
N GLY A 420 -16.52 -17.63 -4.00
CA GLY A 420 -16.60 -16.26 -4.49
C GLY A 420 -17.31 -15.34 -3.50
N ILE A 421 -16.77 -14.15 -3.26
CA ILE A 421 -17.40 -13.09 -2.48
C ILE A 421 -17.46 -11.82 -3.33
N ALA A 422 -18.65 -11.23 -3.41
CA ALA A 422 -18.84 -9.99 -4.17
C ALA A 422 -19.63 -8.98 -3.36
N ILE A 423 -19.29 -7.70 -3.50
CA ILE A 423 -20.10 -6.60 -2.99
C ILE A 423 -20.88 -5.99 -4.14
N ILE A 424 -22.21 -5.96 -4.00
CA ILE A 424 -23.12 -5.57 -5.06
C ILE A 424 -24.25 -4.69 -4.51
N PRO A 425 -24.88 -3.83 -5.32
CA PRO A 425 -26.06 -3.08 -4.91
C PRO A 425 -27.21 -4.00 -4.49
N VAL A 426 -27.98 -3.59 -3.49
CA VAL A 426 -29.18 -4.32 -3.01
C VAL A 426 -30.19 -4.61 -4.14
N SER A 427 -30.27 -3.72 -5.14
CA SER A 427 -31.10 -3.92 -6.33
C SER A 427 -30.81 -5.26 -7.05
N CYS A 428 -29.56 -5.72 -7.04
CA CYS A 428 -29.18 -7.00 -7.62
C CYS A 428 -29.84 -8.19 -6.91
N VAL A 429 -30.09 -8.07 -5.60
CA VAL A 429 -30.70 -9.12 -4.80
C VAL A 429 -32.23 -9.18 -5.03
N ILE A 430 -32.88 -8.04 -5.12
CA ILE A 430 -34.35 -7.94 -5.19
C ILE A 430 -34.87 -7.99 -6.63
N THR A 431 -34.09 -7.52 -7.62
CA THR A 431 -34.56 -7.48 -9.02
C THR A 431 -34.31 -8.82 -9.72
N PRO A 432 -35.31 -9.41 -10.38
CA PRO A 432 -35.09 -10.62 -11.21
C PRO A 432 -34.13 -10.31 -12.37
N SER A 433 -33.17 -11.23 -12.60
CA SER A 433 -32.29 -11.15 -13.77
C SER A 433 -31.91 -12.56 -14.26
N LYS A 434 -31.52 -12.67 -15.53
CA LYS A 434 -31.04 -13.92 -16.11
C LYS A 434 -29.77 -14.41 -15.42
N ALA A 435 -28.82 -13.52 -15.19
CA ALA A 435 -27.58 -13.83 -14.49
C ALA A 435 -27.81 -14.39 -13.07
N LYS A 436 -28.75 -13.80 -12.32
CA LYS A 436 -29.15 -14.32 -11.00
C LYS A 436 -29.68 -15.76 -11.08
N SER A 437 -30.57 -16.04 -12.05
CA SER A 437 -31.10 -17.38 -12.25
C SER A 437 -30.02 -18.42 -12.60
N GLU A 438 -29.07 -18.04 -13.45
CA GLU A 438 -27.91 -18.86 -13.78
C GLU A 438 -26.98 -19.10 -12.59
N ILE A 439 -26.69 -18.07 -11.79
CA ILE A 439 -25.86 -18.20 -10.59
C ILE A 439 -26.47 -19.22 -9.62
N VAL A 440 -27.76 -19.07 -9.25
CA VAL A 440 -28.38 -19.98 -8.26
C VAL A 440 -28.64 -21.39 -8.81
N LYS A 441 -28.62 -21.57 -10.12
CA LYS A 441 -28.75 -22.89 -10.76
C LYS A 441 -27.44 -23.68 -10.71
N HIS A 442 -26.30 -23.01 -10.82
CA HIS A 442 -24.99 -23.65 -10.96
C HIS A 442 -24.10 -23.52 -9.75
N HIS A 443 -24.40 -22.58 -8.84
CA HIS A 443 -23.60 -22.29 -7.66
C HIS A 443 -24.46 -22.27 -6.39
N THR A 444 -23.85 -22.51 -5.24
CA THR A 444 -24.52 -22.48 -3.94
C THR A 444 -24.35 -21.13 -3.28
N LEU A 445 -25.45 -20.41 -3.05
CA LEU A 445 -25.44 -19.18 -2.25
C LEU A 445 -25.26 -19.53 -0.76
N LYS A 446 -24.12 -19.17 -0.17
CA LYS A 446 -23.80 -19.47 1.24
C LYS A 446 -24.36 -18.42 2.18
N ALA A 447 -24.23 -17.14 1.85
CA ALA A 447 -24.68 -16.04 2.70
C ALA A 447 -24.95 -14.78 1.90
N VAL A 448 -25.81 -13.91 2.44
CA VAL A 448 -26.03 -12.52 2.02
C VAL A 448 -25.92 -11.66 3.27
N MET A 449 -25.05 -10.64 3.21
CA MET A 449 -24.82 -9.71 4.31
C MET A 449 -25.22 -8.30 3.89
N SER A 450 -25.99 -7.60 4.71
CA SER A 450 -26.27 -6.18 4.50
C SER A 450 -25.08 -5.36 4.97
N MET A 451 -24.63 -4.43 4.13
CA MET A 451 -23.55 -3.51 4.46
C MET A 451 -24.11 -2.12 4.83
N PRO A 452 -23.38 -1.30 5.60
CA PRO A 452 -23.79 0.07 5.90
C PRO A 452 -23.99 0.90 4.62
N SER A 453 -25.06 1.70 4.57
CA SER A 453 -25.39 2.53 3.40
C SER A 453 -24.31 3.57 3.06
N GLU A 454 -23.54 3.98 4.05
CA GLU A 454 -22.48 4.98 3.94
C GLU A 454 -21.14 4.40 3.44
N LEU A 455 -21.05 3.08 3.28
CA LEU A 455 -19.80 2.39 2.96
C LEU A 455 -19.10 2.96 1.72
N PHE A 456 -19.87 3.32 0.70
CA PHE A 456 -19.37 3.91 -0.54
C PHE A 456 -19.79 5.36 -0.73
N TYR A 457 -20.16 6.06 0.36
CA TYR A 457 -20.49 7.47 0.27
C TYR A 457 -19.31 8.30 -0.24
N PRO A 458 -19.52 9.24 -1.15
CA PRO A 458 -20.80 9.66 -1.74
C PRO A 458 -21.11 9.04 -3.10
N VAL A 459 -20.42 8.00 -3.51
CA VAL A 459 -20.49 7.42 -4.87
C VAL A 459 -21.60 6.37 -5.00
N GLY A 460 -21.84 5.59 -3.95
CA GLY A 460 -22.84 4.54 -3.92
C GLY A 460 -23.90 4.77 -2.86
N THR A 461 -25.14 4.57 -3.23
CA THR A 461 -26.25 4.44 -2.30
C THR A 461 -26.58 2.97 -2.16
N VAL A 462 -26.23 2.38 -1.03
CA VAL A 462 -26.66 1.06 -0.59
C VAL A 462 -26.03 -0.13 -1.33
N THR A 463 -25.29 -0.82 -0.61
CA THR A 463 -24.80 -2.17 -0.93
C THR A 463 -25.54 -3.21 -0.12
#